data_650ff9a190498ee2bc37d30370e76563
#
_entry.id   650ff9a190498ee2bc37d30370e76563
#
_cell.length_a   1.000
_cell.length_b   1.000
_cell.length_c   1.000
_cell.angle_alpha   90.00
_cell.angle_beta   90.00
_cell.angle_gamma   90.00
#
_symmetry.space_group_name_H-M   'P 1'
#
loop_
_entity.id
_entity.type
_entity.pdbx_description
1 polymer ?
#
loop_
_entity_poly.entity_id
_entity_poly.type
_entity_poly.pdbx_seq_one_letter_code
_entity_poly.pdbx_strand_id
1 'polypeptide(L)'
;SAGKRPLGVSFAAFDNDQNSDLLVINGERDSFTTLLGNGNATFRPGKDSGANAGPNFGLARDFNGDRWMDVAIVNLQSSDLSILFGKGDGTFHYPPRNYRTKAGPFAISSFRVTTTGTEEPGLVIADNGSGSVSIFLHRGVKTALKPEAKE
;
A
#
# COMPACT_ATOMS: atom_id res chain seq x y z
N SER A 1 -18.12 9.45 -0.95
CA SER A 1 -17.15 10.40 -0.37
C SER A 1 -15.92 9.64 0.06
N ALA A 2 -14.75 10.23 -0.09
CA ALA A 2 -13.56 9.78 0.60
C ALA A 2 -13.79 9.89 2.12
N GLY A 3 -13.08 9.10 2.94
CA GLY A 3 -13.19 9.17 4.39
C GLY A 3 -12.82 10.53 4.98
N LYS A 4 -12.70 10.62 6.29
CA LYS A 4 -12.37 11.89 6.96
C LYS A 4 -10.87 12.15 6.95
N ARG A 5 -10.47 13.42 6.71
CA ARG A 5 -9.11 13.93 6.66
C ARG A 5 -8.23 13.12 5.68
N PRO A 6 -8.51 13.18 4.37
CA PRO A 6 -7.68 12.52 3.38
C PRO A 6 -6.27 13.14 3.37
N LEU A 7 -5.25 12.28 3.47
CA LEU A 7 -3.83 12.68 3.52
C LEU A 7 -3.08 12.33 2.24
N GLY A 8 -3.42 11.21 1.62
CA GLY A 8 -2.76 10.73 0.42
C GLY A 8 -3.75 10.17 -0.58
N VAL A 9 -3.41 10.28 -1.86
CA VAL A 9 -4.18 9.71 -2.95
C VAL A 9 -3.23 9.09 -3.98
N SER A 10 -3.60 7.93 -4.51
CA SER A 10 -2.93 7.31 -5.65
C SER A 10 -3.92 6.60 -6.57
N PHE A 11 -3.50 6.39 -7.82
CA PHE A 11 -4.31 5.67 -8.81
C PHE A 11 -3.88 4.22 -8.89
N ALA A 12 -4.87 3.32 -9.12
CA ALA A 12 -4.65 1.93 -9.49
C ALA A 12 -5.91 1.38 -10.19
N ALA A 13 -5.87 0.14 -10.65
CA ALA A 13 -7.04 -0.60 -11.13
C ALA A 13 -7.34 -1.71 -10.11
N PHE A 14 -8.28 -1.48 -9.20
CA PHE A 14 -8.59 -2.40 -8.10
C PHE A 14 -9.66 -3.43 -8.45
N ASP A 15 -10.46 -3.16 -9.48
CA ASP A 15 -11.37 -4.11 -10.08
C ASP A 15 -10.98 -4.40 -11.54
N ASN A 16 -11.68 -5.27 -12.21
CA ASN A 16 -11.30 -5.73 -13.54
C ASN A 16 -12.03 -4.95 -14.66
N ASP A 17 -12.39 -3.69 -14.44
CA ASP A 17 -13.18 -2.90 -15.38
C ASP A 17 -12.35 -1.98 -16.31
N GLN A 18 -11.02 -2.02 -16.22
CA GLN A 18 -10.05 -1.21 -16.99
C GLN A 18 -10.11 0.31 -16.73
N ASN A 19 -10.92 0.78 -15.82
CA ASN A 19 -10.93 2.17 -15.41
C ASN A 19 -9.90 2.43 -14.32
N SER A 20 -9.46 3.68 -14.20
CA SER A 20 -8.59 4.07 -13.08
C SER A 20 -9.42 4.30 -11.83
N ASP A 21 -9.03 3.64 -10.75
CA ASP A 21 -9.61 3.78 -9.42
C ASP A 21 -8.70 4.64 -8.54
N LEU A 22 -9.21 5.07 -7.39
CA LEU A 22 -8.46 5.83 -6.40
C LEU A 22 -8.27 5.04 -5.10
N LEU A 23 -7.06 5.08 -4.60
CA LEU A 23 -6.74 4.79 -3.21
C LEU A 23 -6.66 6.11 -2.45
N VAL A 24 -7.44 6.26 -1.38
CA VAL A 24 -7.46 7.44 -0.52
C VAL A 24 -7.08 7.06 0.90
N ILE A 25 -6.02 7.63 1.45
CA ILE A 25 -5.58 7.40 2.83
C ILE A 25 -6.30 8.38 3.76
N ASN A 26 -6.95 7.85 4.80
CA ASN A 26 -7.79 8.61 5.73
C ASN A 26 -7.10 8.72 7.10
N GLY A 27 -6.51 9.87 7.39
CA GLY A 27 -5.70 10.05 8.60
C GLY A 27 -6.47 10.18 9.92
N GLU A 28 -7.80 10.23 9.91
CA GLU A 28 -8.60 10.37 11.15
C GLU A 28 -9.13 9.04 11.68
N ARG A 29 -9.15 7.97 10.87
CA ARG A 29 -9.83 6.70 11.21
C ARG A 29 -8.95 5.46 11.06
N ASP A 30 -7.64 5.61 10.94
CA ASP A 30 -6.73 4.49 10.70
C ASP A 30 -7.20 3.58 9.56
N SER A 31 -7.62 4.20 8.46
CA SER A 31 -8.24 3.51 7.32
C SER A 31 -7.82 4.10 5.98
N PHE A 32 -8.16 3.38 4.94
CA PHE A 32 -8.13 3.87 3.57
C PHE A 32 -9.44 3.53 2.86
N THR A 33 -9.76 4.28 1.81
CA THR A 33 -10.93 4.05 0.98
C THR A 33 -10.49 3.79 -0.46
N THR A 34 -11.05 2.77 -1.10
CA THR A 34 -11.01 2.65 -2.55
C THR A 34 -12.24 3.32 -3.17
N LEU A 35 -12.05 4.10 -4.21
CA LEU A 35 -13.12 4.67 -5.01
C LEU A 35 -12.99 4.13 -6.42
N LEU A 36 -14.01 3.41 -6.90
CA LEU A 36 -13.97 2.75 -8.18
C LEU A 36 -14.40 3.70 -9.30
N GLY A 37 -13.59 3.75 -10.36
CA GLY A 37 -13.80 4.67 -11.48
C GLY A 37 -14.95 4.26 -12.40
N ASN A 38 -15.63 5.23 -12.98
CA ASN A 38 -16.67 5.00 -14.00
C ASN A 38 -16.16 5.25 -15.43
N GLY A 39 -14.84 5.50 -15.61
CA GLY A 39 -14.24 5.81 -16.91
C GLY A 39 -14.50 7.22 -17.47
N ASN A 40 -15.22 8.06 -16.74
CA ASN A 40 -15.60 9.42 -17.15
C ASN A 40 -15.21 10.50 -16.12
N ALA A 41 -14.11 10.25 -15.39
CA ALA A 41 -13.63 11.08 -14.28
C ALA A 41 -14.61 11.20 -13.09
N THR A 42 -15.60 10.33 -13.00
CA THR A 42 -16.45 10.16 -11.81
C THR A 42 -16.14 8.83 -11.11
N PHE A 43 -16.44 8.76 -9.82
CA PHE A 43 -16.14 7.59 -9.00
C PHE A 43 -17.39 7.18 -8.20
N ARG A 44 -17.60 5.86 -8.10
CA ARG A 44 -18.56 5.27 -7.17
C ARG A 44 -17.86 5.01 -5.82
N PRO A 45 -18.58 5.05 -4.70
CA PRO A 45 -18.02 4.72 -3.40
C PRO A 45 -17.51 3.28 -3.39
N GLY A 46 -16.26 3.11 -2.97
CA GLY A 46 -15.70 1.82 -2.62
C GLY A 46 -15.96 1.49 -1.15
N LYS A 47 -15.15 0.60 -0.61
CA LYS A 47 -15.21 0.22 0.80
C LYS A 47 -14.05 0.83 1.58
N ASP A 48 -14.33 1.23 2.82
CA ASP A 48 -13.28 1.53 3.78
C ASP A 48 -12.64 0.23 4.26
N SER A 49 -11.34 0.25 4.36
CA SER A 49 -10.52 -0.85 4.88
C SER A 49 -9.59 -0.32 5.97
N GLY A 50 -9.38 -1.10 7.03
CA GLY A 50 -8.51 -0.72 8.13
C GLY A 50 -7.03 -0.78 7.74
N ALA A 51 -6.28 0.21 8.18
CA ALA A 51 -4.82 0.21 8.24
C ALA A 51 -4.37 0.05 9.70
N ASN A 52 -3.07 0.26 9.98
CA ASN A 52 -2.62 0.40 11.37
C ASN A 52 -2.60 1.89 11.79
N ALA A 53 -2.12 2.22 12.99
CA ALA A 53 -2.29 3.54 13.59
C ALA A 53 -1.53 4.65 12.84
N GLY A 54 -2.26 5.70 12.46
CA GLY A 54 -1.74 6.88 11.80
C GLY A 54 -1.29 6.64 10.35
N PRO A 55 -2.13 6.07 9.46
CA PRO A 55 -1.79 5.92 8.06
C PRO A 55 -1.55 7.30 7.44
N ASN A 56 -0.45 7.42 6.68
CA ASN A 56 -0.02 8.71 6.14
C ASN A 56 0.04 8.70 4.61
N PHE A 57 0.65 7.67 4.05
CA PHE A 57 0.76 7.51 2.61
C PHE A 57 0.65 6.03 2.21
N GLY A 58 0.20 5.78 0.97
CA GLY A 58 0.07 4.42 0.46
C GLY A 58 0.17 4.39 -1.06
N LEU A 59 0.50 3.22 -1.57
CA LEU A 59 0.52 2.93 -3.00
C LEU A 59 -0.09 1.56 -3.27
N ALA A 60 -0.48 1.34 -4.51
CA ALA A 60 -1.00 0.07 -4.98
C ALA A 60 -0.03 -0.59 -5.97
N ARG A 61 0.13 -1.91 -5.83
CA ARG A 61 0.87 -2.77 -6.74
C ARG A 61 0.54 -4.22 -6.44
N ASP A 62 0.65 -5.09 -7.43
CA ASP A 62 0.65 -6.55 -7.20
C ASP A 62 1.97 -6.95 -6.51
N PHE A 63 1.90 -7.30 -5.22
CA PHE A 63 3.03 -7.72 -4.40
C PHE A 63 3.17 -9.24 -4.27
N ASN A 64 2.13 -10.01 -4.62
CA ASN A 64 2.11 -11.45 -4.45
C ASN A 64 2.11 -12.22 -5.78
N GLY A 65 1.96 -11.53 -6.93
CA GLY A 65 1.98 -12.10 -8.27
C GLY A 65 0.65 -12.74 -8.69
N ASP A 66 -0.47 -12.38 -8.04
CA ASP A 66 -1.80 -12.91 -8.37
C ASP A 66 -2.56 -12.07 -9.42
N ARG A 67 -1.98 -10.94 -9.85
CA ARG A 67 -2.49 -9.94 -10.80
C ARG A 67 -3.55 -8.99 -10.24
N TRP A 68 -3.91 -9.09 -8.98
CA TRP A 68 -4.75 -8.11 -8.31
C TRP A 68 -3.90 -7.03 -7.66
N MET A 69 -4.42 -5.81 -7.63
CA MET A 69 -3.71 -4.72 -6.96
C MET A 69 -3.85 -4.85 -5.45
N ASP A 70 -2.71 -5.01 -4.80
CA ASP A 70 -2.55 -4.94 -3.36
C ASP A 70 -2.27 -3.50 -2.92
N VAL A 71 -2.38 -3.22 -1.63
CA VAL A 71 -2.11 -1.90 -1.05
C VAL A 71 -1.01 -2.01 0.00
N ALA A 72 -0.03 -1.12 -0.11
CA ALA A 72 1.02 -0.90 0.88
C ALA A 72 0.85 0.48 1.52
N ILE A 73 0.71 0.54 2.84
CA ILE A 73 0.44 1.77 3.60
C ILE A 73 1.48 1.93 4.69
N VAL A 74 2.13 3.11 4.76
CA VAL A 74 3.00 3.48 5.86
C VAL A 74 2.19 4.14 6.98
N ASN A 75 2.36 3.65 8.20
CA ASN A 75 1.63 4.07 9.37
C ASN A 75 2.58 4.81 10.33
N LEU A 76 2.42 6.13 10.40
CA LEU A 76 3.33 7.04 11.10
C LEU A 76 3.38 6.76 12.60
N GLN A 77 2.22 6.54 13.23
CA GLN A 77 2.14 6.40 14.69
C GLN A 77 2.59 5.01 15.16
N SER A 78 2.21 3.95 14.43
CA SER A 78 2.63 2.58 14.76
C SER A 78 4.04 2.24 14.28
N SER A 79 4.67 3.09 13.46
CA SER A 79 5.99 2.87 12.87
C SER A 79 6.09 1.53 12.16
N ASP A 80 5.16 1.30 11.23
CA ASP A 80 5.10 0.09 10.44
C ASP A 80 4.56 0.30 9.01
N LEU A 81 4.68 -0.74 8.22
CA LEU A 81 4.12 -0.90 6.89
C LEU A 81 3.00 -1.93 6.95
N SER A 82 1.79 -1.56 6.55
CA SER A 82 0.67 -2.49 6.34
C SER A 82 0.59 -2.91 4.87
N ILE A 83 0.50 -4.21 4.61
CA ILE A 83 0.21 -4.78 3.29
C ILE A 83 -1.13 -5.50 3.34
N LEU A 84 -2.04 -5.12 2.44
CA LEU A 84 -3.33 -5.78 2.25
C LEU A 84 -3.41 -6.34 0.84
N PHE A 85 -3.67 -7.62 0.72
CA PHE A 85 -3.81 -8.29 -0.58
C PHE A 85 -5.19 -8.06 -1.18
N GLY A 86 -5.21 -7.67 -2.46
CA GLY A 86 -6.43 -7.43 -3.22
C GLY A 86 -7.22 -8.69 -3.53
N LYS A 87 -8.51 -8.53 -3.81
CA LYS A 87 -9.40 -9.60 -4.27
C LYS A 87 -9.87 -9.41 -5.72
N GLY A 88 -9.41 -8.32 -6.38
CA GLY A 88 -9.80 -7.98 -7.74
C GLY A 88 -11.22 -7.40 -7.89
N ASP A 89 -11.85 -6.99 -6.79
CA ASP A 89 -13.18 -6.38 -6.74
C ASP A 89 -13.21 -5.04 -5.98
N GLY A 90 -12.03 -4.43 -5.80
CA GLY A 90 -11.88 -3.22 -4.98
C GLY A 90 -11.85 -3.47 -3.48
N THR A 91 -11.90 -4.73 -3.03
CA THR A 91 -11.79 -5.12 -1.61
C THR A 91 -10.51 -5.89 -1.33
N PHE A 92 -10.18 -6.08 -0.04
CA PHE A 92 -8.93 -6.66 0.40
C PHE A 92 -9.12 -7.78 1.41
N HIS A 93 -8.11 -8.64 1.52
CA HIS A 93 -8.02 -9.63 2.59
C HIS A 93 -7.65 -8.93 3.90
N TYR A 94 -8.29 -9.30 4.98
CA TYR A 94 -8.07 -8.76 6.33
C TYR A 94 -7.77 -9.93 7.29
N PRO A 95 -6.91 -9.76 8.30
CA PRO A 95 -6.19 -8.55 8.69
C PRO A 95 -5.00 -8.23 7.78
N PRO A 96 -4.48 -6.96 7.79
CA PRO A 96 -3.26 -6.59 7.09
C PRO A 96 -2.05 -7.37 7.60
N ARG A 97 -1.05 -7.54 6.74
CA ARG A 97 0.29 -7.96 7.18
C ARG A 97 1.10 -6.73 7.55
N ASN A 98 1.56 -6.65 8.78
CA ASN A 98 2.31 -5.52 9.28
C ASN A 98 3.80 -5.85 9.42
N TYR A 99 4.65 -4.93 8.97
CA TYR A 99 6.10 -5.03 9.00
C TYR A 99 6.69 -3.79 9.67
N ARG A 100 7.57 -3.98 10.65
CA ARG A 100 8.22 -2.84 11.31
C ARG A 100 9.08 -2.05 10.34
N THR A 101 8.97 -0.72 10.39
CA THR A 101 9.88 0.24 9.78
C THR A 101 10.80 0.83 10.84
N LYS A 102 11.65 1.78 10.45
CA LYS A 102 12.25 2.71 11.42
C LYS A 102 11.22 3.73 11.89
N ALA A 103 11.60 4.60 12.83
CA ALA A 103 10.66 5.57 13.41
C ALA A 103 10.20 6.62 12.39
N GLY A 104 8.90 6.89 12.40
CA GLY A 104 8.28 7.94 11.62
C GLY A 104 8.26 7.70 10.10
N PRO A 105 7.78 6.54 9.60
CA PRO A 105 7.64 6.32 8.17
C PRO A 105 6.66 7.35 7.60
N PHE A 106 7.11 8.07 6.56
CA PHE A 106 6.36 9.21 6.05
C PHE A 106 5.95 9.06 4.59
N ALA A 107 6.84 8.55 3.75
CA ALA A 107 6.58 8.35 2.33
C ALA A 107 7.04 6.96 1.90
N ILE A 108 6.39 6.41 0.89
CA ILE A 108 6.68 5.11 0.32
C ILE A 108 6.72 5.20 -1.20
N SER A 109 7.64 4.48 -1.82
CA SER A 109 7.68 4.26 -3.26
C SER A 109 8.01 2.82 -3.57
N SER A 110 7.64 2.35 -4.75
CA SER A 110 7.97 1.02 -5.23
C SER A 110 9.04 1.08 -6.33
N PHE A 111 9.88 0.07 -6.38
CA PHE A 111 10.89 -0.12 -7.42
C PHE A 111 10.92 -1.57 -7.88
N ARG A 112 11.66 -1.87 -8.92
CA ARG A 112 11.87 -3.24 -9.40
C ARG A 112 13.26 -3.69 -9.03
N VAL A 113 13.36 -4.93 -8.58
CA VAL A 113 14.64 -5.61 -8.33
C VAL A 113 14.70 -6.83 -9.22
N THR A 114 15.78 -6.99 -9.94
CA THR A 114 16.04 -8.21 -10.70
C THR A 114 16.94 -9.11 -9.88
N THR A 115 16.38 -10.18 -9.35
CA THR A 115 17.12 -11.25 -8.67
C THR A 115 16.97 -12.53 -9.48
N THR A 116 18.10 -13.16 -9.84
CA THR A 116 18.11 -14.45 -10.57
C THR A 116 17.26 -14.48 -11.86
N GLY A 117 17.18 -13.34 -12.56
CA GLY A 117 16.46 -13.25 -13.84
C GLY A 117 14.94 -12.99 -13.74
N THR A 118 14.40 -12.89 -12.53
CA THR A 118 13.01 -12.47 -12.28
C THR A 118 12.96 -11.06 -11.72
N GLU A 119 12.04 -10.25 -12.24
CA GLU A 119 11.74 -8.92 -11.70
C GLU A 119 10.75 -9.05 -10.54
N GLU A 120 11.17 -8.58 -9.36
CA GLU A 120 10.37 -8.61 -8.15
C GLU A 120 10.09 -7.19 -7.64
N PRO A 121 8.92 -6.93 -7.04
CA PRO A 121 8.63 -5.64 -6.45
C PRO A 121 9.44 -5.43 -5.17
N GLY A 122 10.06 -4.25 -5.05
CA GLY A 122 10.64 -3.74 -3.82
C GLY A 122 9.91 -2.49 -3.36
N LEU A 123 9.99 -2.21 -2.06
CA LEU A 123 9.48 -0.99 -1.45
C LEU A 123 10.61 -0.23 -0.77
N VAL A 124 10.58 1.07 -0.90
CA VAL A 124 11.46 2.00 -0.19
C VAL A 124 10.61 2.98 0.60
N ILE A 125 10.95 3.16 1.87
CA ILE A 125 10.21 4.00 2.81
C ILE A 125 11.17 5.05 3.38
N ALA A 126 10.77 6.32 3.32
CA ALA A 126 11.47 7.40 4.01
C ALA A 126 11.00 7.46 5.47
N ASP A 127 11.88 7.13 6.39
CA ASP A 127 11.63 7.13 7.83
C ASP A 127 12.08 8.47 8.44
N ASN A 128 11.23 9.49 8.34
CA ASN A 128 11.55 10.86 8.71
C ASN A 128 11.93 11.02 10.19
N GLY A 129 11.28 10.29 11.08
CA GLY A 129 11.57 10.35 12.52
C GLY A 129 12.94 9.80 12.92
N SER A 130 13.52 8.91 12.12
CA SER A 130 14.87 8.35 12.34
C SER A 130 15.93 8.90 11.39
N GLY A 131 15.55 9.74 10.40
CA GLY A 131 16.46 10.24 9.38
C GLY A 131 17.06 9.14 8.50
N SER A 132 16.32 8.05 8.27
CA SER A 132 16.81 6.86 7.56
C SER A 132 15.85 6.41 6.47
N VAL A 133 16.20 5.34 5.78
CA VAL A 133 15.39 4.69 4.76
C VAL A 133 15.22 3.21 5.11
N SER A 134 14.00 2.70 5.06
CA SER A 134 13.70 1.27 5.15
C SER A 134 13.49 0.69 3.74
N ILE A 135 14.12 -0.45 3.45
CA ILE A 135 13.96 -1.16 2.18
C ILE A 135 13.38 -2.54 2.45
N PHE A 136 12.32 -2.87 1.71
CA PHE A 136 11.68 -4.18 1.73
C PHE A 136 11.81 -4.82 0.36
N LEU A 137 12.38 -6.03 0.32
CA LEU A 137 12.56 -6.81 -0.90
C LEU A 137 11.69 -8.06 -0.84
N HIS A 138 11.02 -8.36 -1.95
CA HIS A 138 10.39 -9.66 -2.13
C HIS A 138 11.47 -10.69 -2.48
N ARG A 139 11.64 -11.69 -1.62
CA ARG A 139 12.62 -12.77 -1.84
C ARG A 139 11.92 -14.04 -2.31
N GLY A 140 11.47 -14.08 -3.56
CA GLY A 140 11.18 -15.33 -4.30
C GLY A 140 10.34 -16.44 -3.64
N VAL A 141 9.76 -16.19 -2.48
CA VAL A 141 8.84 -17.09 -1.79
C VAL A 141 7.46 -16.45 -1.90
N LYS A 142 6.54 -17.11 -2.55
CA LYS A 142 5.14 -16.66 -2.80
C LYS A 142 4.34 -16.26 -1.54
N THR A 143 4.98 -16.01 -0.40
CA THR A 143 4.29 -15.84 0.88
C THR A 143 4.83 -14.79 1.85
N ALA A 144 5.93 -14.07 1.64
CA ALA A 144 6.34 -13.05 2.62
C ALA A 144 7.37 -12.04 2.08
N LEU A 145 7.05 -10.76 2.19
CA LEU A 145 8.04 -9.69 2.28
C LEU A 145 8.84 -9.89 3.59
N LYS A 146 10.16 -10.04 3.50
CA LYS A 146 11.03 -10.03 4.69
C LYS A 146 11.76 -8.69 4.77
N PRO A 147 11.75 -8.00 5.92
CA PRO A 147 12.54 -6.80 6.09
C PRO A 147 14.04 -7.14 6.07
N GLU A 148 14.79 -6.48 5.21
CA GLU A 148 16.22 -6.31 5.37
C GLU A 148 16.49 -4.83 5.62
N ALA A 149 16.79 -4.48 6.88
CA ALA A 149 17.43 -3.20 7.18
C ALA A 149 18.89 -3.32 6.77
N LYS A 150 19.31 -2.60 5.74
CA LYS A 150 20.73 -2.27 5.53
C LYS A 150 20.96 -0.88 6.13
N GLU A 151 21.90 -0.83 7.08
CA GLU A 151 22.49 0.40 7.61
C GLU A 151 23.24 1.17 6.52
#